data_aa035b20cd3ad4d6b17f945ba929bad6
#
_entry.id   aa035b20cd3ad4d6b17f945ba929bad6
#
_cell.length_a   1.000
_cell.length_b   1.000
_cell.length_c   1.000
_cell.angle_alpha   90.00
_cell.angle_beta   90.00
_cell.angle_gamma   90.00
#
_symmetry.space_group_name_H-M   'P 1'
#
loop_
_entity.id
_entity.type
_entity.pdbx_description
1 polymer ?
#
loop_
_entity_poly.entity_id
_entity_poly.type
_entity_poly.pdbx_seq_one_letter_code
_entity_poly.pdbx_strand_id
1 'polypeptide(L)'
;IITLMLMRRDTSLICIIGIFLIAIVATNSLSESISDIFNSFIFAISELLPTILIISIIVSMSKVLTDTGINDVMVSPFTKLMKTPTLAFWTIGIVMMVTSWFFWPSPAVALLGAVLLPAAIRVGLPALGAAMAMNLFGHGIALSGDFVIQAAPKLTGDAAGIATGEVISA
;
A
#
# COMPACT_ATOMS: atom_id res chain seq x y z
N ILE A 1 6.54 1.21 -20.03
CA ILE A 1 5.71 1.25 -18.81
C ILE A 1 5.69 2.69 -18.27
N ILE A 2 6.81 3.29 -17.87
CA ILE A 2 6.86 4.64 -17.26
C ILE A 2 6.18 5.71 -18.12
N THR A 3 6.47 5.75 -19.43
CA THR A 3 5.83 6.70 -20.36
C THR A 3 4.31 6.59 -20.37
N LEU A 4 3.78 5.39 -20.27
CA LEU A 4 2.34 5.13 -20.29
C LEU A 4 1.65 5.40 -18.95
N MET A 5 2.37 5.19 -17.85
CA MET A 5 1.94 5.67 -16.53
C MET A 5 1.80 7.20 -16.51
N LEU A 6 2.76 7.93 -17.10
CA LEU A 6 2.68 9.39 -17.27
C LEU A 6 1.49 9.81 -18.14
N MET A 7 1.14 9.01 -19.15
CA MET A 7 -0.04 9.23 -19.99
C MET A 7 -1.35 8.78 -19.34
N ARG A 8 -1.34 8.30 -18.09
CA ARG A 8 -2.51 7.76 -17.35
C ARG A 8 -3.26 6.68 -18.13
N ARG A 9 -2.54 5.83 -18.90
CA ARG A 9 -3.09 4.69 -19.60
C ARG A 9 -3.00 3.44 -18.74
N ASP A 10 -3.87 2.47 -19.02
CA ASP A 10 -3.86 1.17 -18.36
C ASP A 10 -2.51 0.47 -18.59
N THR A 11 -1.85 0.11 -17.50
CA THR A 11 -0.53 -0.54 -17.52
C THR A 11 -0.64 -2.06 -17.63
N SER A 12 -1.79 -2.65 -17.32
CA SER A 12 -1.97 -4.11 -17.29
C SER A 12 -1.76 -4.73 -18.66
N LEU A 13 -2.39 -4.17 -19.69
CA LEU A 13 -2.24 -4.65 -21.06
C LEU A 13 -0.77 -4.59 -21.52
N ILE A 14 -0.07 -3.54 -21.12
CA ILE A 14 1.31 -3.31 -21.54
C ILE A 14 2.27 -4.24 -20.79
N CYS A 15 1.98 -4.59 -19.55
CA CYS A 15 2.71 -5.61 -18.82
C CYS A 15 2.58 -6.98 -19.53
N ILE A 16 1.37 -7.34 -19.96
CA ILE A 16 1.14 -8.59 -20.71
C ILE A 16 1.93 -8.59 -22.02
N ILE A 17 1.87 -7.51 -22.79
CA ILE A 17 2.64 -7.35 -24.03
C ILE A 17 4.15 -7.41 -23.73
N GLY A 18 4.59 -6.78 -22.64
CA GLY A 18 5.99 -6.80 -22.22
C GLY A 18 6.49 -8.22 -21.90
N ILE A 19 5.72 -9.00 -21.15
CA ILE A 19 6.03 -10.40 -20.85
C ILE A 19 6.11 -11.21 -22.14
N PHE A 20 5.15 -11.03 -23.05
CA PHE A 20 5.14 -11.72 -24.34
C PHE A 20 6.38 -11.40 -25.19
N LEU A 21 6.76 -10.13 -25.29
CA LEU A 21 7.96 -9.73 -26.05
C LEU A 21 9.24 -10.28 -25.45
N ILE A 22 9.35 -10.28 -24.12
CA ILE A 22 10.51 -10.86 -23.43
C ILE A 22 10.57 -12.37 -23.70
N ALA A 23 9.43 -13.06 -23.59
CA ALA A 23 9.34 -14.49 -23.83
C ALA A 23 9.70 -14.86 -25.28
N ILE A 24 9.24 -14.09 -26.27
CA ILE A 24 9.63 -14.30 -27.69
C ILE A 24 11.13 -14.19 -27.89
N VAL A 25 11.75 -13.16 -27.30
CA VAL A 25 13.21 -12.95 -27.42
C VAL A 25 13.98 -14.08 -26.72
N ALA A 26 13.46 -14.58 -25.61
CA ALA A 26 14.12 -15.63 -24.83
C ALA A 26 13.97 -17.03 -25.44
N THR A 27 12.78 -17.38 -25.94
CA THR A 27 12.45 -18.74 -26.41
C THR A 27 12.54 -18.90 -27.93
N ASN A 28 12.49 -17.81 -28.70
CA ASN A 28 12.35 -17.81 -30.16
C ASN A 28 11.17 -18.66 -30.66
N SER A 29 10.16 -18.90 -29.83
CA SER A 29 8.99 -19.75 -30.09
C SER A 29 7.71 -19.03 -29.71
N LEU A 30 6.79 -18.89 -30.66
CA LEU A 30 5.49 -18.25 -30.41
C LEU A 30 4.63 -19.07 -29.43
N SER A 31 4.65 -20.39 -29.57
CA SER A 31 3.87 -21.27 -28.69
C SER A 31 4.35 -21.22 -27.25
N GLU A 32 5.66 -21.27 -27.03
CA GLU A 32 6.27 -21.18 -25.69
C GLU A 32 6.01 -19.81 -25.08
N SER A 33 6.14 -18.72 -25.86
CA SER A 33 5.89 -17.36 -25.39
C SER A 33 4.46 -17.16 -24.90
N ILE A 34 3.48 -17.78 -25.55
CA ILE A 34 2.08 -17.76 -25.08
C ILE A 34 1.93 -18.53 -23.76
N SER A 35 2.54 -19.71 -23.66
CA SER A 35 2.54 -20.48 -22.41
C SER A 35 3.21 -19.73 -21.26
N ASP A 36 4.28 -19.00 -21.54
CA ASP A 36 5.03 -18.23 -20.53
C ASP A 36 4.21 -17.08 -19.95
N ILE A 37 3.29 -16.49 -20.70
CA ILE A 37 2.34 -15.51 -20.14
C ILE A 37 1.52 -16.16 -19.01
N PHE A 38 0.91 -17.32 -19.29
CA PHE A 38 0.09 -18.01 -18.29
C PHE A 38 0.93 -18.50 -17.11
N ASN A 39 2.11 -19.03 -17.36
CA ASN A 39 3.04 -19.46 -16.32
C ASN A 39 3.48 -18.31 -15.43
N SER A 40 3.73 -17.13 -16.01
CA SER A 40 4.07 -15.92 -15.26
C SER A 40 2.91 -15.47 -14.35
N PHE A 41 1.67 -15.57 -14.80
CA PHE A 41 0.51 -15.28 -13.96
C PHE A 41 0.37 -16.28 -12.81
N ILE A 42 0.50 -17.57 -13.10
CA ILE A 42 0.41 -18.63 -12.08
C ILE A 42 1.52 -18.44 -11.04
N PHE A 43 2.73 -18.17 -11.48
CA PHE A 43 3.87 -17.89 -10.59
C PHE A 43 3.59 -16.65 -9.71
N ALA A 44 3.16 -15.54 -10.32
CA ALA A 44 2.86 -14.31 -9.58
C ALA A 44 1.72 -14.51 -8.55
N ILE A 45 0.66 -15.24 -8.91
CA ILE A 45 -0.42 -15.55 -7.98
C ILE A 45 0.09 -16.41 -6.81
N SER A 46 0.88 -17.43 -7.09
CA SER A 46 1.42 -18.33 -6.06
C SER A 46 2.35 -17.58 -5.11
N GLU A 47 3.19 -16.70 -5.63
CA GLU A 47 4.14 -15.90 -4.85
C GLU A 47 3.45 -14.85 -3.99
N LEU A 48 2.40 -14.20 -4.54
CA LEU A 48 1.68 -13.13 -3.86
C LEU A 48 0.53 -13.64 -2.96
N LEU A 49 0.13 -14.90 -3.08
CA LEU A 49 -1.02 -15.44 -2.36
C LEU A 49 -0.94 -15.24 -0.84
N PRO A 50 0.17 -15.49 -0.14
CA PRO A 50 0.27 -15.25 1.30
C PRO A 50 0.01 -13.77 1.65
N THR A 51 0.58 -12.85 0.87
CA THR A 51 0.40 -11.41 1.07
C THR A 51 -1.04 -10.99 0.81
N ILE A 52 -1.67 -11.51 -0.25
CA ILE A 52 -3.08 -11.23 -0.58
C ILE A 52 -4.00 -11.71 0.55
N LEU A 53 -3.75 -12.88 1.12
CA LEU A 53 -4.53 -13.43 2.24
C LEU A 53 -4.42 -12.54 3.48
N ILE A 54 -3.22 -12.11 3.85
CA ILE A 54 -3.01 -11.20 4.99
C ILE A 54 -3.77 -9.90 4.77
N ILE A 55 -3.61 -9.28 3.60
CA ILE A 55 -4.31 -8.04 3.25
C ILE A 55 -5.83 -8.23 3.31
N SER A 56 -6.34 -9.35 2.81
CA SER A 56 -7.78 -9.64 2.81
C SER A 56 -8.36 -9.73 4.23
N ILE A 57 -7.63 -10.35 5.15
CA ILE A 57 -8.00 -10.44 6.56
C ILE A 57 -8.02 -9.04 7.19
N ILE A 58 -6.96 -8.24 6.95
CA ILE A 58 -6.84 -6.89 7.48
C ILE A 58 -7.95 -5.98 6.93
N VAL A 59 -8.26 -6.05 5.64
CA VAL A 59 -9.36 -5.30 5.02
C VAL A 59 -10.71 -5.69 5.64
N SER A 60 -10.93 -6.99 5.83
CA SER A 60 -12.16 -7.49 6.47
C SER A 60 -12.30 -6.98 7.90
N MET A 61 -11.22 -7.03 8.69
CA MET A 61 -11.20 -6.50 10.06
C MET A 61 -11.44 -4.98 10.06
N SER A 62 -10.79 -4.24 9.17
CA SER A 62 -10.99 -2.79 9.01
C SER A 62 -12.45 -2.46 8.71
N LYS A 63 -13.11 -3.24 7.85
CA LYS A 63 -14.52 -3.07 7.54
C LYS A 63 -15.40 -3.29 8.77
N VAL A 64 -15.17 -4.36 9.54
CA VAL A 64 -15.90 -4.62 10.80
C VAL A 64 -15.73 -3.46 11.78
N LEU A 65 -14.51 -2.94 11.96
CA LEU A 65 -14.25 -1.79 12.83
C LEU A 65 -15.00 -0.53 12.37
N THR A 66 -15.12 -0.34 11.06
CA THR A 66 -15.89 0.78 10.48
C THR A 66 -17.39 0.59 10.71
N ASP A 67 -17.92 -0.58 10.39
CA ASP A 67 -19.35 -0.89 10.49
C ASP A 67 -19.85 -0.87 11.95
N THR A 68 -18.98 -1.16 12.91
CA THR A 68 -19.28 -1.10 14.35
C THR A 68 -19.07 0.28 14.97
N GLY A 69 -18.54 1.26 14.23
CA GLY A 69 -18.25 2.61 14.75
C GLY A 69 -17.08 2.66 15.75
N ILE A 70 -16.37 1.57 15.96
CA ILE A 70 -15.22 1.52 16.88
C ILE A 70 -14.11 2.47 16.41
N ASN A 71 -13.96 2.64 15.12
CA ASN A 71 -13.00 3.57 14.53
C ASN A 71 -13.19 5.01 14.99
N ASP A 72 -14.43 5.48 15.05
CA ASP A 72 -14.73 6.84 15.48
C ASP A 72 -14.27 7.07 16.91
N VAL A 73 -14.47 6.06 17.76
CA VAL A 73 -14.02 6.09 19.16
C VAL A 73 -12.50 6.07 19.25
N MET A 74 -11.83 5.22 18.49
CA MET A 74 -10.36 5.10 18.49
C MET A 74 -9.67 6.36 17.97
N VAL A 75 -10.23 6.99 16.95
CA VAL A 75 -9.61 8.14 16.27
C VAL A 75 -10.02 9.48 16.88
N SER A 76 -11.19 9.54 17.55
CA SER A 76 -11.72 10.76 18.17
C SER A 76 -10.73 11.51 19.09
N PRO A 77 -9.90 10.87 19.92
CA PRO A 77 -8.92 11.59 20.74
C PRO A 77 -7.92 12.40 19.91
N PHE A 78 -7.54 11.89 18.75
CA PHE A 78 -6.55 12.54 17.88
C PHE A 78 -7.10 13.80 17.20
N THR A 79 -8.41 13.87 16.95
CA THR A 79 -9.02 15.09 16.41
C THR A 79 -8.89 16.27 17.34
N LYS A 80 -8.80 16.04 18.66
CA LYS A 80 -8.61 17.10 19.66
C LYS A 80 -7.21 17.71 19.63
N LEU A 81 -6.23 17.01 19.08
CA LEU A 81 -4.86 17.48 18.89
C LEU A 81 -4.73 18.41 17.67
N MET A 82 -5.66 18.32 16.73
CA MET A 82 -5.66 19.09 15.50
C MET A 82 -6.20 20.52 15.74
N LYS A 83 -5.35 21.39 16.28
CA LYS A 83 -5.72 22.81 16.54
C LYS A 83 -5.25 23.77 15.46
N THR A 84 -4.28 23.37 14.66
CA THR A 84 -3.69 24.17 13.57
C THR A 84 -3.43 23.27 12.36
N PRO A 85 -3.29 23.83 11.14
CA PRO A 85 -2.98 23.02 9.95
C PRO A 85 -1.71 22.16 10.10
N THR A 86 -0.67 22.75 10.71
CA THR A 86 0.60 22.02 10.94
C THR A 86 0.43 20.86 11.91
N LEU A 87 -0.27 21.08 13.04
CA LEU A 87 -0.56 20.02 13.99
C LEU A 87 -1.45 18.94 13.38
N ALA A 88 -2.43 19.33 12.54
CA ALA A 88 -3.25 18.37 11.83
C ALA A 88 -2.44 17.49 10.89
N PHE A 89 -1.50 18.06 10.12
CA PHE A 89 -0.59 17.33 9.23
C PHE A 89 0.22 16.28 9.99
N TRP A 90 0.88 16.69 11.07
CA TRP A 90 1.70 15.77 11.88
C TRP A 90 0.86 14.73 12.61
N THR A 91 -0.30 15.11 13.15
CA THR A 91 -1.22 14.17 13.82
C THR A 91 -1.68 13.09 12.85
N ILE A 92 -2.13 13.47 11.65
CA ILE A 92 -2.54 12.53 10.61
C ILE A 92 -1.36 11.63 10.23
N GLY A 93 -0.19 12.21 9.99
CA GLY A 93 1.00 11.47 9.60
C GLY A 93 1.39 10.41 10.64
N ILE A 94 1.55 10.81 11.90
CA ILE A 94 1.95 9.91 12.98
C ILE A 94 0.90 8.81 13.23
N VAL A 95 -0.38 9.19 13.29
CA VAL A 95 -1.47 8.21 13.48
C VAL A 95 -1.51 7.23 12.31
N MET A 96 -1.36 7.72 11.09
CA MET A 96 -1.31 6.88 9.90
C MET A 96 -0.10 5.95 9.91
N MET A 97 1.07 6.44 10.29
CA MET A 97 2.29 5.65 10.40
C MET A 97 2.12 4.49 11.39
N VAL A 98 1.71 4.81 12.61
CA VAL A 98 1.51 3.80 13.67
C VAL A 98 0.45 2.78 13.26
N THR A 99 -0.68 3.25 12.71
CA THR A 99 -1.75 2.36 12.27
C THR A 99 -1.29 1.46 11.12
N SER A 100 -0.49 1.99 10.20
CA SER A 100 0.00 1.23 9.04
C SER A 100 1.01 0.14 9.39
N TRP A 101 1.64 0.19 10.56
CA TRP A 101 2.46 -0.92 11.04
C TRP A 101 1.63 -2.16 11.43
N PHE A 102 0.38 -1.97 11.86
CA PHE A 102 -0.52 -3.06 12.29
C PHE A 102 -1.56 -3.40 11.22
N PHE A 103 -1.92 -2.42 10.40
CA PHE A 103 -2.89 -2.55 9.32
C PHE A 103 -2.22 -2.09 8.03
N TRP A 104 -2.40 -2.83 6.96
CA TRP A 104 -1.88 -2.39 5.67
C TRP A 104 -2.29 -0.95 5.34
N PRO A 105 -1.39 -0.10 4.79
CA PRO A 105 -1.68 1.33 4.62
C PRO A 105 -2.97 1.65 3.85
N SER A 106 -3.29 0.89 2.80
CA SER A 106 -4.46 1.18 1.97
C SER A 106 -5.80 1.08 2.72
N PRO A 107 -6.07 0.02 3.53
CA PRO A 107 -7.23 0.00 4.41
C PRO A 107 -7.18 1.10 5.48
N ALA A 108 -6.00 1.38 6.02
CA ALA A 108 -5.83 2.41 7.04
C ALA A 108 -6.17 3.81 6.50
N VAL A 109 -5.86 4.12 5.24
CA VAL A 109 -6.25 5.40 4.61
C VAL A 109 -7.77 5.56 4.58
N ALA A 110 -8.50 4.54 4.16
CA ALA A 110 -9.96 4.62 4.12
C ALA A 110 -10.57 4.82 5.52
N LEU A 111 -10.03 4.08 6.49
CA LEU A 111 -10.46 4.10 7.88
C LEU A 111 -10.22 5.46 8.54
N LEU A 112 -8.98 5.91 8.53
CA LEU A 112 -8.56 7.16 9.19
C LEU A 112 -9.00 8.38 8.40
N GLY A 113 -9.04 8.29 7.07
CA GLY A 113 -9.45 9.37 6.19
C GLY A 113 -10.88 9.81 6.45
N ALA A 114 -11.79 8.87 6.67
CA ALA A 114 -13.19 9.19 6.95
C ALA A 114 -13.36 10.10 8.19
N VAL A 115 -12.52 9.93 9.21
CA VAL A 115 -12.62 10.67 10.48
C VAL A 115 -11.66 11.85 10.54
N LEU A 116 -10.40 11.67 10.17
CA LEU A 116 -9.36 12.70 10.33
C LEU A 116 -9.41 13.78 9.26
N LEU A 117 -9.80 13.45 8.02
CA LEU A 117 -9.83 14.41 6.92
C LEU A 117 -10.81 15.57 7.17
N PRO A 118 -12.08 15.35 7.57
CA PRO A 118 -12.98 16.44 7.90
C PRO A 118 -12.46 17.32 9.04
N ALA A 119 -11.84 16.73 10.06
CA ALA A 119 -11.26 17.46 11.18
C ALA A 119 -10.08 18.35 10.73
N ALA A 120 -9.21 17.83 9.87
CA ALA A 120 -8.07 18.56 9.33
C ALA A 120 -8.50 19.76 8.45
N ILE A 121 -9.52 19.56 7.61
CA ILE A 121 -10.06 20.63 6.76
C ILE A 121 -10.66 21.75 7.62
N ARG A 122 -11.34 21.42 8.70
CA ARG A 122 -11.93 22.43 9.61
C ARG A 122 -10.89 23.36 10.24
N VAL A 123 -9.68 22.87 10.48
CA VAL A 123 -8.58 23.68 11.04
C VAL A 123 -7.71 24.33 9.96
N GLY A 124 -8.11 24.25 8.69
CA GLY A 124 -7.50 24.92 7.57
C GLY A 124 -6.40 24.13 6.83
N LEU A 125 -6.23 22.84 7.12
CA LEU A 125 -5.34 22.00 6.31
C LEU A 125 -6.03 21.65 4.99
N PRO A 126 -5.45 21.95 3.81
CA PRO A 126 -6.01 21.54 2.53
C PRO A 126 -6.14 20.03 2.44
N ALA A 127 -7.19 19.52 1.77
CA ALA A 127 -7.41 18.10 1.58
C ALA A 127 -6.19 17.38 0.97
N LEU A 128 -5.52 18.03 0.01
CA LEU A 128 -4.29 17.52 -0.57
C LEU A 128 -3.18 17.37 0.47
N GLY A 129 -3.02 18.33 1.39
CA GLY A 129 -2.05 18.24 2.47
C GLY A 129 -2.31 17.06 3.42
N ALA A 130 -3.58 16.81 3.75
CA ALA A 130 -3.98 15.65 4.55
C ALA A 130 -3.70 14.33 3.80
N ALA A 131 -4.03 14.26 2.50
CA ALA A 131 -3.74 13.10 1.66
C ALA A 131 -2.22 12.84 1.54
N MET A 132 -1.42 13.91 1.40
CA MET A 132 0.04 13.80 1.40
C MET A 132 0.57 13.26 2.73
N ALA A 133 0.06 13.74 3.88
CA ALA A 133 0.46 13.21 5.18
C ALA A 133 0.17 11.70 5.28
N MET A 134 -1.04 11.27 4.92
CA MET A 134 -1.41 9.86 4.92
C MET A 134 -0.50 9.02 4.03
N ASN A 135 -0.19 9.51 2.82
CA ASN A 135 0.63 8.78 1.87
C ASN A 135 2.11 8.71 2.30
N LEU A 136 2.71 9.83 2.69
CA LEU A 136 4.12 9.88 3.07
C LEU A 136 4.41 9.03 4.32
N PHE A 137 3.55 9.10 5.31
CA PHE A 137 3.75 8.38 6.55
C PHE A 137 3.27 6.92 6.48
N GLY A 138 2.17 6.65 5.80
CA GLY A 138 1.61 5.30 5.67
C GLY A 138 2.31 4.46 4.62
N HIS A 139 2.32 4.92 3.37
CA HIS A 139 2.93 4.17 2.26
C HIS A 139 4.45 4.43 2.13
N GLY A 140 4.93 5.59 2.56
CA GLY A 140 6.35 5.89 2.57
C GLY A 140 7.05 5.26 3.77
N ILE A 141 7.03 5.94 4.91
CA ILE A 141 7.83 5.58 6.10
C ILE A 141 7.38 4.24 6.71
N ALA A 142 6.07 4.06 6.92
CA ALA A 142 5.59 2.86 7.60
C ALA A 142 5.79 1.59 6.77
N LEU A 143 5.62 1.66 5.45
CA LEU A 143 5.75 0.50 4.57
C LEU A 143 7.22 0.13 4.33
N SER A 144 8.11 1.11 4.24
CA SER A 144 9.55 0.86 4.09
C SER A 144 10.19 0.26 5.35
N GLY A 145 9.70 0.64 6.54
CA GLY A 145 10.15 0.12 7.81
C GLY A 145 9.15 -0.83 8.47
N ASP A 146 8.44 -1.64 7.70
CA ASP A 146 7.36 -2.53 8.14
C ASP A 146 7.87 -3.61 9.12
N PHE A 147 7.95 -3.25 10.40
CA PHE A 147 8.47 -4.12 11.46
C PHE A 147 7.47 -5.20 11.91
N VAL A 148 6.18 -5.01 11.70
CA VAL A 148 5.14 -5.88 12.25
C VAL A 148 4.63 -6.87 11.20
N ILE A 149 4.13 -6.37 10.08
CA ILE A 149 3.58 -7.20 9.01
C ILE A 149 4.70 -7.81 8.15
N GLN A 150 5.79 -7.06 7.95
CA GLN A 150 6.98 -7.44 7.20
C GLN A 150 6.73 -7.85 5.74
N ALA A 151 5.61 -7.45 5.16
CA ALA A 151 5.25 -7.87 3.80
C ALA A 151 6.14 -7.21 2.73
N ALA A 152 6.36 -5.90 2.80
CA ALA A 152 7.20 -5.20 1.83
C ALA A 152 8.69 -5.56 2.00
N PRO A 153 9.28 -5.56 3.22
CA PRO A 153 10.64 -6.03 3.43
C PRO A 153 10.86 -7.48 3.01
N LYS A 154 9.88 -8.37 3.26
CA LYS A 154 9.96 -9.77 2.83
C LYS A 154 10.03 -9.89 1.31
N LEU A 155 9.13 -9.25 0.58
CA LEU A 155 9.12 -9.27 -0.88
C LEU A 155 10.43 -8.73 -1.47
N THR A 156 10.97 -7.66 -0.86
CA THR A 156 12.25 -7.08 -1.26
C THR A 156 13.41 -8.02 -0.97
N GLY A 157 13.44 -8.62 0.21
CA GLY A 157 14.46 -9.58 0.62
C GLY A 157 14.46 -10.84 -0.27
N ASP A 158 13.29 -11.42 -0.50
CA ASP A 158 13.14 -12.61 -1.36
C ASP A 158 13.61 -12.30 -2.80
N ALA A 159 13.26 -11.14 -3.35
CA ALA A 159 13.70 -10.73 -4.69
C ALA A 159 15.21 -10.46 -4.77
N ALA A 160 15.83 -9.97 -3.70
CA ALA A 160 17.26 -9.69 -3.62
C ALA A 160 18.10 -10.89 -3.16
N GLY A 161 17.47 -11.97 -2.67
CA GLY A 161 18.18 -13.12 -2.10
C GLY A 161 18.86 -12.83 -0.75
N ILE A 162 18.33 -11.88 0.02
CA ILE A 162 18.84 -11.48 1.35
C ILE A 162 17.77 -11.70 2.43
N ALA A 163 18.21 -11.82 3.68
CA ALA A 163 17.27 -12.02 4.79
C ALA A 163 16.39 -10.78 5.01
N THR A 164 15.11 -11.00 5.29
CA THR A 164 14.14 -9.92 5.57
C THR A 164 14.63 -8.98 6.69
N GLY A 165 15.30 -9.52 7.73
CA GLY A 165 15.86 -8.74 8.82
C GLY A 165 16.94 -7.75 8.38
N GLU A 166 17.72 -8.07 7.38
CA GLU A 166 18.72 -7.16 6.81
C GLU A 166 18.07 -5.99 6.07
N VAL A 167 16.98 -6.26 5.34
CA VAL A 167 16.20 -5.21 4.67
C VAL A 167 15.58 -4.24 5.68
N ILE A 168 15.09 -4.75 6.82
CA ILE A 168 14.47 -3.93 7.87
C ILE A 168 15.52 -3.07 8.60
N SER A 169 16.75 -3.57 8.71
CA SER A 169 17.82 -2.89 9.46
C SER A 169 18.58 -1.84 8.64
N ALA A 170 18.40 -1.85 7.31
CA ALA A 170 19.06 -0.90 6.40
C ALA A 170 18.30 0.44 6.34
#